data_e17958a42daef3cb7511181af708e4b1
#
_entry.id   e17958a42daef3cb7511181af708e4b1
#
_cell.length_a   1.000
_cell.length_b   1.000
_cell.length_c   1.000
_cell.angle_alpha   90.00
_cell.angle_beta   90.00
_cell.angle_gamma   90.00
#
_symmetry.space_group_name_H-M   'P 1'
#
loop_
_entity.id
_entity.type
_entity.pdbx_description
1 polymer ?
#
loop_
_entity_poly.entity_id
_entity_poly.type
_entity_poly.pdbx_seq_one_letter_code
_entity_poly.pdbx_strand_id
1 'polypeptide(L)'
;NIIGTDNMLHAAINAGVKRIVCLSTDKAAYPINAMGISKAMMEHVIMANARVASERGDTVICCTRYGNVMCSRGSVIPLFREQLQNGHPIPITDPNMTRFLMHLDEAVDLVEFAFQHANPGDLFIQKADASTIGDLAKAVQTLFGETGTKIIGTRHGEKLYETLMTREERVRSTDMGKYFRVAADNRDLNYDKYFVEGKVETQADESYTSHNTHLLDVDGIIQKLKTTDYIQEELRKMEEE
;
A
#
# COMPACT_ATOMS: atom_id res chain seq x y z
N ASN A 1 -12.66 -1.04 10.89
CA ASN A 1 -11.63 -0.04 10.60
C ASN A 1 -11.75 1.19 11.53
N ILE A 2 -12.87 1.92 11.55
CA ILE A 2 -12.98 3.22 12.26
C ILE A 2 -13.07 3.01 13.78
N ILE A 3 -14.23 2.57 14.28
CA ILE A 3 -14.51 2.41 15.72
C ILE A 3 -13.55 1.41 16.38
N GLY A 4 -13.26 0.29 15.72
CA GLY A 4 -12.32 -0.71 16.26
C GLY A 4 -10.90 -0.16 16.44
N THR A 5 -10.44 0.69 15.52
CA THR A 5 -9.14 1.36 15.64
C THR A 5 -9.16 2.39 16.78
N ASP A 6 -10.19 3.19 16.86
CA ASP A 6 -10.34 4.19 17.94
C ASP A 6 -10.34 3.52 19.32
N ASN A 7 -11.15 2.48 19.51
CA ASN A 7 -11.19 1.72 20.75
C ASN A 7 -9.83 1.11 21.12
N MET A 8 -9.13 0.54 20.13
CA MET A 8 -7.80 -0.05 20.31
C MET A 8 -6.79 1.02 20.73
N LEU A 9 -6.79 2.19 20.07
CA LEU A 9 -5.90 3.29 20.39
C LEU A 9 -6.12 3.81 21.82
N HIS A 10 -7.37 4.04 22.21
CA HIS A 10 -7.71 4.43 23.58
C HIS A 10 -7.26 3.41 24.61
N ALA A 11 -7.48 2.11 24.35
CA ALA A 11 -7.02 1.05 25.26
C ALA A 11 -5.51 1.01 25.37
N ALA A 12 -4.78 1.14 24.25
CA ALA A 12 -3.32 1.14 24.24
C ALA A 12 -2.71 2.36 24.93
N ILE A 13 -3.28 3.56 24.70
CA ILE A 13 -2.87 4.79 25.39
C ILE A 13 -3.08 4.65 26.91
N ASN A 14 -4.25 4.18 27.34
CA ASN A 14 -4.55 3.97 28.75
C ASN A 14 -3.68 2.91 29.41
N ALA A 15 -3.23 1.91 28.64
CA ALA A 15 -2.28 0.90 29.09
C ALA A 15 -0.82 1.38 29.12
N GLY A 16 -0.54 2.61 28.68
CA GLY A 16 0.81 3.20 28.69
C GLY A 16 1.72 2.67 27.58
N VAL A 17 1.16 2.16 26.49
CA VAL A 17 1.94 1.74 25.31
C VAL A 17 2.70 2.92 24.74
N LYS A 18 4.01 2.79 24.57
CA LYS A 18 4.89 3.91 24.16
C LYS A 18 4.87 4.19 22.65
N ARG A 19 4.71 3.15 21.83
CA ARG A 19 4.68 3.30 20.37
C ARG A 19 3.61 2.42 19.77
N ILE A 20 2.84 2.99 18.84
CA ILE A 20 1.75 2.32 18.12
C ILE A 20 1.91 2.62 16.64
N VAL A 21 1.99 1.56 15.82
CA VAL A 21 1.98 1.66 14.36
C VAL A 21 0.69 1.06 13.84
N CYS A 22 -0.11 1.87 13.17
CA CYS A 22 -1.38 1.45 12.58
C CYS A 22 -1.20 1.16 11.08
N LEU A 23 -1.74 0.03 10.62
CA LEU A 23 -1.60 -0.42 9.24
C LEU A 23 -2.74 0.11 8.36
N SER A 24 -2.38 0.86 7.32
CA SER A 24 -3.31 1.30 6.28
C SER A 24 -2.96 0.67 4.92
N THR A 25 -3.42 1.25 3.83
CA THR A 25 -3.39 0.69 2.49
C THR A 25 -3.44 1.80 1.43
N ASP A 26 -2.95 1.49 0.22
CA ASP A 26 -3.13 2.29 -1.00
C ASP A 26 -4.60 2.69 -1.27
N LYS A 27 -5.55 1.87 -0.82
CA LYS A 27 -6.99 2.12 -1.03
C LYS A 27 -7.55 3.26 -0.18
N ALA A 28 -6.79 3.72 0.83
CA ALA A 28 -7.12 4.92 1.61
C ALA A 28 -6.82 6.23 0.84
N ALA A 29 -5.86 6.20 -0.11
CA ALA A 29 -5.57 7.35 -0.96
C ALA A 29 -6.57 7.42 -2.12
N TYR A 30 -7.26 8.56 -2.29
CA TYR A 30 -8.34 8.76 -3.26
C TYR A 30 -9.35 7.59 -3.27
N PRO A 31 -10.05 7.32 -2.17
CA PRO A 31 -10.90 6.15 -2.02
C PRO A 31 -12.14 6.22 -2.93
N ILE A 32 -12.46 5.11 -3.60
CA ILE A 32 -13.61 5.02 -4.51
C ILE A 32 -14.69 4.02 -4.07
N ASN A 33 -14.47 3.33 -2.95
CA ASN A 33 -15.42 2.35 -2.41
C ASN A 33 -15.48 2.42 -0.88
N ALA A 34 -16.48 1.77 -0.29
CA ALA A 34 -16.73 1.81 1.17
C ALA A 34 -15.53 1.34 2.01
N MET A 35 -14.79 0.33 1.54
CA MET A 35 -13.59 -0.16 2.23
C MET A 35 -12.49 0.91 2.24
N GLY A 36 -12.18 1.51 1.09
CA GLY A 36 -11.20 2.59 0.98
C GLY A 36 -11.61 3.82 1.81
N ILE A 37 -12.88 4.23 1.74
CA ILE A 37 -13.42 5.34 2.54
C ILE A 37 -13.26 5.06 4.04
N SER A 38 -13.59 3.85 4.49
CA SER A 38 -13.43 3.47 5.90
C SER A 38 -11.96 3.44 6.35
N LYS A 39 -11.03 3.11 5.45
CA LYS A 39 -9.59 3.16 5.72
C LYS A 39 -9.07 4.60 5.75
N ALA A 40 -9.52 5.46 4.84
CA ALA A 40 -9.19 6.88 4.87
C ALA A 40 -9.69 7.55 6.17
N MET A 41 -10.93 7.26 6.58
CA MET A 41 -11.46 7.75 7.86
C MET A 41 -10.67 7.19 9.05
N MET A 42 -10.25 5.94 9.00
CA MET A 42 -9.37 5.33 10.01
C MET A 42 -8.06 6.11 10.16
N GLU A 43 -7.41 6.51 9.06
CA GLU A 43 -6.19 7.32 9.10
C GLU A 43 -6.42 8.67 9.81
N HIS A 44 -7.55 9.33 9.55
CA HIS A 44 -7.91 10.57 10.25
C HIS A 44 -8.14 10.36 11.75
N VAL A 45 -8.78 9.25 12.15
CA VAL A 45 -8.93 8.86 13.56
C VAL A 45 -7.57 8.61 14.22
N ILE A 46 -6.65 7.94 13.52
CA ILE A 46 -5.28 7.71 13.99
C ILE A 46 -4.55 9.04 14.21
N MET A 47 -4.63 9.97 13.27
CA MET A 47 -4.00 11.29 13.38
C MET A 47 -4.58 12.11 14.54
N ALA A 48 -5.90 12.08 14.74
CA ALA A 48 -6.55 12.76 15.86
C ALA A 48 -6.08 12.20 17.22
N ASN A 49 -6.04 10.87 17.36
CA ASN A 49 -5.52 10.22 18.57
C ASN A 49 -4.03 10.46 18.78
N ALA A 50 -3.23 10.50 17.72
CA ALA A 50 -1.81 10.82 17.79
C ALA A 50 -1.57 12.22 18.35
N ARG A 51 -2.37 13.21 17.93
CA ARG A 51 -2.31 14.58 18.44
C ARG A 51 -2.63 14.63 19.93
N VAL A 52 -3.74 14.04 20.35
CA VAL A 52 -4.16 14.01 21.77
C VAL A 52 -3.13 13.27 22.64
N ALA A 53 -2.59 12.14 22.16
CA ALA A 53 -1.57 11.39 22.88
C ALA A 53 -0.25 12.19 23.01
N SER A 54 0.13 12.92 21.96
CA SER A 54 1.32 13.79 21.95
C SER A 54 1.23 14.91 22.99
N GLU A 55 0.05 15.50 23.17
CA GLU A 55 -0.19 16.55 24.18
C GLU A 55 -0.04 16.00 25.60
N ARG A 56 -0.35 14.71 25.82
CA ARG A 56 -0.16 14.02 27.11
C ARG A 56 1.28 13.52 27.34
N GLY A 57 2.10 13.49 26.29
CA GLY A 57 3.55 13.31 26.37
C GLY A 57 4.08 11.87 26.31
N ASP A 58 3.26 10.83 26.24
CA ASP A 58 3.71 9.47 26.53
C ASP A 58 3.66 8.46 25.38
N THR A 59 2.83 8.68 24.35
CA THR A 59 2.60 7.69 23.30
C THR A 59 2.82 8.29 21.92
N VAL A 60 3.70 7.68 21.12
CA VAL A 60 3.88 7.99 19.70
C VAL A 60 2.98 7.08 18.89
N ILE A 61 2.04 7.64 18.14
CA ILE A 61 1.15 6.93 17.24
C ILE A 61 1.45 7.37 15.82
N CYS A 62 1.63 6.43 14.90
CA CYS A 62 1.85 6.68 13.48
C CYS A 62 1.09 5.69 12.62
N CYS A 63 1.11 5.92 11.30
CA CYS A 63 0.47 5.06 10.32
C CYS A 63 1.46 4.63 9.25
N THR A 64 1.26 3.44 8.67
CA THR A 64 1.98 2.98 7.50
C THR A 64 0.99 2.72 6.36
N ARG A 65 1.39 3.00 5.13
CA ARG A 65 0.62 2.74 3.91
C ARG A 65 1.49 2.00 2.92
N TYR A 66 1.00 0.87 2.44
CA TYR A 66 1.68 0.02 1.45
C TYR A 66 0.69 -0.52 0.43
N GLY A 67 1.23 -0.97 -0.70
CA GLY A 67 0.45 -1.48 -1.84
C GLY A 67 0.08 -2.95 -1.71
N ASN A 68 -0.07 -3.60 -2.86
CA ASN A 68 -0.45 -5.01 -2.93
C ASN A 68 0.71 -5.91 -2.49
N VAL A 69 0.47 -6.73 -1.47
CA VAL A 69 1.41 -7.79 -1.06
C VAL A 69 1.20 -9.01 -1.95
N MET A 70 2.26 -9.41 -2.66
CA MET A 70 2.25 -10.55 -3.56
C MET A 70 1.88 -11.85 -2.84
N CYS A 71 1.19 -12.74 -3.55
CA CYS A 71 0.81 -14.07 -3.09
C CYS A 71 0.00 -14.10 -1.78
N SER A 72 -0.54 -12.96 -1.35
CA SER A 72 -1.43 -12.91 -0.18
C SER A 72 -2.71 -13.71 -0.43
N ARG A 73 -3.32 -14.22 0.64
CA ARG A 73 -4.54 -15.04 0.55
C ARG A 73 -5.67 -14.31 -0.18
N GLY A 74 -6.22 -14.93 -1.21
CA GLY A 74 -7.29 -14.37 -2.04
C GLY A 74 -6.83 -13.27 -3.01
N SER A 75 -5.51 -13.09 -3.21
CA SER A 75 -4.97 -12.15 -4.19
C SER A 75 -4.91 -12.73 -5.60
N VAL A 76 -4.56 -11.87 -6.56
CA VAL A 76 -4.59 -12.19 -8.00
C VAL A 76 -3.60 -13.28 -8.42
N ILE A 77 -2.42 -13.38 -7.80
CA ILE A 77 -1.40 -14.37 -8.18
C ILE A 77 -1.85 -15.81 -7.85
N PRO A 78 -2.30 -16.13 -6.62
CA PRO A 78 -2.91 -17.42 -6.33
C PRO A 78 -4.11 -17.75 -7.22
N LEU A 79 -4.96 -16.78 -7.53
CA LEU A 79 -6.08 -16.96 -8.45
C LEU A 79 -5.60 -17.36 -9.85
N PHE A 80 -4.58 -16.68 -10.40
CA PHE A 80 -4.01 -17.01 -11.69
C PHE A 80 -3.43 -18.41 -11.71
N ARG A 81 -2.68 -18.78 -10.67
CA ARG A 81 -2.12 -20.13 -10.51
C ARG A 81 -3.21 -21.20 -10.48
N GLU A 82 -4.29 -20.98 -9.73
CA GLU A 82 -5.44 -21.90 -9.67
C GLU A 82 -6.12 -22.08 -11.03
N GLN A 83 -6.28 -21.00 -11.81
CA GLN A 83 -6.84 -21.10 -13.17
C GLN A 83 -5.95 -21.96 -14.08
N LEU A 84 -4.64 -21.74 -14.06
CA LEU A 84 -3.68 -22.52 -14.85
C LEU A 84 -3.72 -24.00 -14.48
N GLN A 85 -3.73 -24.31 -13.19
CA GLN A 85 -3.80 -25.69 -12.69
C GLN A 85 -5.07 -26.43 -13.17
N ASN A 86 -6.19 -25.70 -13.30
CA ASN A 86 -7.45 -26.23 -13.81
C ASN A 86 -7.56 -26.20 -15.35
N GLY A 87 -6.51 -25.80 -16.06
CA GLY A 87 -6.53 -25.69 -17.51
C GLY A 87 -7.41 -24.54 -18.06
N HIS A 88 -7.77 -23.58 -17.22
CA HIS A 88 -8.62 -22.46 -17.58
C HIS A 88 -7.81 -21.23 -17.95
N PRO A 89 -8.29 -20.38 -18.90
CA PRO A 89 -7.64 -19.12 -19.21
C PRO A 89 -7.69 -18.16 -18.01
N ILE A 90 -6.62 -17.37 -17.84
CA ILE A 90 -6.50 -16.37 -16.78
C ILE A 90 -7.51 -15.22 -17.02
N PRO A 91 -8.44 -14.94 -16.08
CA PRO A 91 -9.35 -13.82 -16.21
C PRO A 91 -8.64 -12.49 -15.90
N ILE A 92 -8.64 -11.56 -16.85
CA ILE A 92 -8.05 -10.23 -16.73
C ILE A 92 -9.14 -9.18 -16.90
N THR A 93 -9.22 -8.22 -15.97
CA THR A 93 -10.18 -7.12 -16.06
C THR A 93 -9.79 -6.12 -17.16
N ASP A 94 -8.57 -5.60 -17.08
CA ASP A 94 -7.91 -4.79 -18.09
C ASP A 94 -6.40 -5.06 -18.04
N PRO A 95 -5.76 -5.47 -19.15
CA PRO A 95 -4.33 -5.78 -19.17
C PRO A 95 -3.44 -4.57 -18.84
N ASN A 96 -3.91 -3.34 -19.06
CA ASN A 96 -3.15 -2.12 -18.80
C ASN A 96 -3.29 -1.59 -17.38
N MET A 97 -4.17 -2.17 -16.56
CA MET A 97 -4.22 -1.84 -15.13
C MET A 97 -2.87 -2.09 -14.49
N THR A 98 -2.44 -1.18 -13.62
CA THR A 98 -1.20 -1.38 -12.84
C THR A 98 -1.49 -1.64 -11.38
N ARG A 99 -0.62 -2.45 -10.76
CA ARG A 99 -0.64 -2.73 -9.33
C ARG A 99 0.78 -2.70 -8.79
N PHE A 100 0.94 -2.20 -7.57
CA PHE A 100 2.20 -2.33 -6.86
C PHE A 100 2.47 -3.80 -6.56
N LEU A 101 3.74 -4.17 -6.61
CA LEU A 101 4.21 -5.52 -6.27
C LEU A 101 5.22 -5.42 -5.13
N MET A 102 4.86 -5.96 -3.97
CA MET A 102 5.77 -5.96 -2.83
C MET A 102 5.74 -7.30 -2.08
N HIS A 103 6.83 -7.62 -1.43
CA HIS A 103 6.94 -8.76 -0.55
C HIS A 103 6.31 -8.47 0.82
N LEU A 104 5.94 -9.53 1.55
CA LEU A 104 5.47 -9.39 2.92
C LEU A 104 6.56 -8.80 3.83
N ASP A 105 7.80 -9.21 3.63
CA ASP A 105 8.95 -8.73 4.41
C ASP A 105 9.14 -7.21 4.24
N GLU A 106 8.94 -6.68 3.03
CA GLU A 106 8.99 -5.23 2.79
C GLU A 106 7.92 -4.47 3.61
N ALA A 107 6.75 -5.08 3.82
CA ALA A 107 5.71 -4.49 4.67
C ALA A 107 6.10 -4.55 6.17
N VAL A 108 6.75 -5.62 6.59
CA VAL A 108 7.29 -5.75 7.96
C VAL A 108 8.41 -4.75 8.18
N ASP A 109 9.37 -4.63 7.27
CA ASP A 109 10.46 -3.64 7.33
C ASP A 109 9.92 -2.21 7.46
N LEU A 110 8.85 -1.87 6.73
CA LEU A 110 8.19 -0.58 6.83
C LEU A 110 7.64 -0.32 8.24
N VAL A 111 7.01 -1.34 8.85
CA VAL A 111 6.47 -1.24 10.21
C VAL A 111 7.59 -1.07 11.23
N GLU A 112 8.67 -1.84 11.12
CA GLU A 112 9.84 -1.73 12.00
C GLU A 112 10.52 -0.36 11.85
N PHE A 113 10.66 0.12 10.62
CA PHE A 113 11.17 1.46 10.35
C PHE A 113 10.31 2.55 11.01
N ALA A 114 8.97 2.43 10.88
CA ALA A 114 8.04 3.35 11.52
C ALA A 114 8.14 3.33 13.05
N PHE A 115 8.31 2.16 13.67
CA PHE A 115 8.57 2.05 15.12
C PHE A 115 9.80 2.83 15.55
N GLN A 116 10.86 2.83 14.75
CA GLN A 116 12.12 3.48 15.09
C GLN A 116 12.11 4.99 14.85
N HIS A 117 11.46 5.45 13.77
CA HIS A 117 11.65 6.79 13.23
C HIS A 117 10.42 7.70 13.32
N ALA A 118 9.25 7.19 13.76
CA ALA A 118 8.04 7.99 13.76
C ALA A 118 8.03 9.09 14.80
N ASN A 119 7.52 10.24 14.39
CA ASN A 119 6.93 11.25 15.27
C ASN A 119 5.40 11.10 15.31
N PRO A 120 4.72 11.68 16.30
CA PRO A 120 3.27 11.59 16.42
C PRO A 120 2.55 12.04 15.14
N GLY A 121 1.67 11.18 14.62
CA GLY A 121 0.86 11.45 13.45
C GLY A 121 1.56 11.29 12.10
N ASP A 122 2.82 10.84 12.05
CA ASP A 122 3.50 10.55 10.78
C ASP A 122 2.80 9.42 10.01
N LEU A 123 2.80 9.55 8.69
CA LEU A 123 2.42 8.50 7.76
C LEU A 123 3.65 8.08 6.95
N PHE A 124 4.04 6.82 7.07
CA PHE A 124 5.11 6.24 6.25
C PHE A 124 4.52 5.45 5.08
N ILE A 125 5.11 5.65 3.91
CA ILE A 125 4.64 5.10 2.65
C ILE A 125 5.77 4.30 2.01
N GLN A 126 5.48 3.03 1.71
CA GLN A 126 6.40 2.14 1.00
C GLN A 126 6.61 2.64 -0.44
N LYS A 127 7.85 2.75 -0.87
CA LYS A 127 8.19 2.80 -2.29
C LYS A 127 8.24 1.38 -2.84
N ALA A 128 7.51 1.12 -3.90
CA ALA A 128 7.44 -0.22 -4.47
C ALA A 128 7.44 -0.16 -5.99
N ASP A 129 7.99 -1.20 -6.61
CA ASP A 129 7.80 -1.45 -8.03
C ASP A 129 6.34 -1.78 -8.33
N ALA A 130 5.97 -1.66 -9.59
CA ALA A 130 4.65 -2.05 -10.05
C ALA A 130 4.75 -2.88 -11.34
N SER A 131 3.64 -3.45 -11.74
CA SER A 131 3.50 -4.09 -13.05
C SER A 131 2.13 -3.86 -13.64
N THR A 132 2.00 -4.06 -14.95
CA THR A 132 0.70 -4.23 -15.56
C THR A 132 0.12 -5.60 -15.19
N ILE A 133 -1.21 -5.70 -15.15
CA ILE A 133 -1.88 -6.99 -14.94
C ILE A 133 -1.62 -7.93 -16.11
N GLY A 134 -1.48 -7.39 -17.34
CA GLY A 134 -1.13 -8.17 -18.52
C GLY A 134 0.24 -8.83 -18.42
N ASP A 135 1.26 -8.09 -17.98
CA ASP A 135 2.62 -8.65 -17.83
C ASP A 135 2.71 -9.58 -16.62
N LEU A 136 1.98 -9.30 -15.54
CA LEU A 136 1.85 -10.22 -14.41
C LEU A 136 1.24 -11.56 -14.86
N ALA A 137 0.18 -11.54 -15.67
CA ALA A 137 -0.42 -12.77 -16.21
C ALA A 137 0.56 -13.55 -17.09
N LYS A 138 1.32 -12.87 -17.97
CA LYS A 138 2.37 -13.51 -18.77
C LYS A 138 3.46 -14.13 -17.91
N ALA A 139 3.94 -13.41 -16.87
CA ALA A 139 4.94 -13.93 -15.95
C ALA A 139 4.47 -15.20 -15.23
N VAL A 140 3.23 -15.22 -14.75
CA VAL A 140 2.65 -16.41 -14.10
C VAL A 140 2.49 -17.56 -15.10
N GLN A 141 2.06 -17.31 -16.35
CA GLN A 141 1.99 -18.35 -17.40
C GLN A 141 3.37 -18.89 -17.77
N THR A 142 4.39 -18.04 -17.84
CA THR A 142 5.77 -18.48 -18.09
C THR A 142 6.28 -19.43 -17.00
N LEU A 143 5.85 -19.24 -15.75
CA LEU A 143 6.26 -20.09 -14.63
C LEU A 143 5.48 -21.42 -14.55
N PHE A 144 4.18 -21.41 -14.90
CA PHE A 144 3.27 -22.50 -14.55
C PHE A 144 2.53 -23.14 -15.74
N GLY A 145 2.83 -22.72 -16.95
CA GLY A 145 2.18 -23.22 -18.17
C GLY A 145 1.18 -22.23 -18.76
N GLU A 146 0.92 -22.34 -20.04
CA GLU A 146 0.14 -21.40 -20.82
C GLU A 146 -1.27 -21.93 -21.09
N THR A 147 -2.30 -21.21 -20.67
CA THR A 147 -3.72 -21.50 -20.96
C THR A 147 -4.42 -20.35 -21.67
N GLY A 148 -3.66 -19.27 -21.95
CA GLY A 148 -4.21 -18.02 -22.51
C GLY A 148 -4.86 -17.12 -21.46
N THR A 149 -5.38 -15.98 -21.93
CA THR A 149 -6.05 -14.97 -21.08
C THR A 149 -7.44 -14.69 -21.60
N LYS A 150 -8.37 -14.34 -20.70
CA LYS A 150 -9.73 -13.91 -21.01
C LYS A 150 -9.99 -12.54 -20.41
N ILE A 151 -10.23 -11.54 -21.26
CA ILE A 151 -10.61 -10.20 -20.78
C ILE A 151 -12.06 -10.25 -20.33
N ILE A 152 -12.31 -9.90 -19.05
CA ILE A 152 -13.63 -9.91 -18.40
C ILE A 152 -14.20 -8.51 -18.18
N GLY A 153 -13.43 -7.44 -18.46
CA GLY A 153 -13.82 -6.05 -18.24
C GLY A 153 -13.65 -5.57 -16.79
N THR A 154 -13.66 -4.26 -16.61
CA THR A 154 -13.51 -3.61 -15.30
C THR A 154 -14.74 -3.82 -14.44
N ARG A 155 -14.55 -4.04 -13.14
CA ARG A 155 -15.62 -4.15 -12.15
C ARG A 155 -15.95 -2.79 -11.53
N HIS A 156 -17.17 -2.65 -11.05
CA HIS A 156 -17.54 -1.44 -10.31
C HIS A 156 -16.67 -1.24 -9.06
N GLY A 157 -16.11 -0.04 -8.91
CA GLY A 157 -15.24 0.30 -7.77
C GLY A 157 -13.80 -0.24 -7.86
N GLU A 158 -13.37 -0.64 -9.05
CA GLU A 158 -11.99 -1.05 -9.35
C GLU A 158 -11.22 0.10 -9.99
N LYS A 159 -10.03 0.42 -9.45
CA LYS A 159 -9.16 1.48 -9.98
C LYS A 159 -8.31 0.97 -11.14
N LEU A 160 -8.05 1.81 -12.14
CA LEU A 160 -7.09 1.51 -13.21
C LEU A 160 -5.66 1.44 -12.69
N TYR A 161 -5.33 2.23 -11.68
CA TYR A 161 -4.05 2.22 -10.97
C TYR A 161 -4.26 2.51 -9.48
N GLU A 162 -3.35 2.07 -8.65
CA GLU A 162 -3.37 2.36 -7.21
C GLU A 162 -2.54 3.58 -6.89
N THR A 163 -2.95 4.30 -5.83
CA THR A 163 -2.27 5.49 -5.33
C THR A 163 -1.79 5.23 -3.91
N LEU A 164 -0.50 5.40 -3.66
CA LEU A 164 0.08 5.28 -2.31
C LEU A 164 0.19 6.63 -1.61
N MET A 165 0.39 7.72 -2.37
CA MET A 165 0.50 9.07 -1.83
C MET A 165 -0.24 10.05 -2.74
N THR A 166 -1.11 10.86 -2.15
CA THR A 166 -1.84 11.90 -2.88
C THR A 166 -0.90 13.05 -3.25
N ARG A 167 -1.33 13.91 -4.19
CA ARG A 167 -0.58 15.10 -4.57
C ARG A 167 -0.33 16.02 -3.36
N GLU A 168 -1.34 16.23 -2.54
CA GLU A 168 -1.30 17.09 -1.35
C GLU A 168 -0.34 16.54 -0.28
N GLU A 169 -0.30 15.21 -0.13
CA GLU A 169 0.66 14.54 0.76
C GLU A 169 2.09 14.65 0.20
N ARG A 170 2.25 14.54 -1.12
CA ARG A 170 3.57 14.60 -1.76
C ARG A 170 4.30 15.91 -1.53
N VAL A 171 3.59 17.02 -1.60
CA VAL A 171 4.17 18.39 -1.36
C VAL A 171 4.82 18.49 0.03
N ARG A 172 4.28 17.78 1.03
CA ARG A 172 4.79 17.79 2.41
C ARG A 172 5.53 16.51 2.81
N SER A 173 5.83 15.65 1.84
CA SER A 173 6.57 14.42 2.08
C SER A 173 8.07 14.67 2.11
N THR A 174 8.76 13.84 2.88
CA THR A 174 10.22 13.73 2.90
C THR A 174 10.62 12.38 2.33
N ASP A 175 11.57 12.38 1.41
CA ASP A 175 12.17 11.16 0.90
C ASP A 175 13.16 10.59 1.91
N MET A 176 12.94 9.35 2.35
CA MET A 176 13.77 8.63 3.31
C MET A 176 14.41 7.37 2.68
N GLY A 177 14.70 7.40 1.40
CA GLY A 177 15.30 6.28 0.66
C GLY A 177 14.24 5.26 0.23
N LYS A 178 14.06 4.18 0.97
CA LYS A 178 13.04 3.15 0.67
C LYS A 178 11.60 3.61 0.95
N TYR A 179 11.42 4.69 1.70
CA TYR A 179 10.12 5.15 2.18
C TYR A 179 9.92 6.65 1.91
N PHE A 180 8.68 7.07 1.84
CA PHE A 180 8.31 8.47 2.05
C PHE A 180 7.75 8.63 3.45
N ARG A 181 8.07 9.76 4.09
CA ARG A 181 7.44 10.20 5.32
C ARG A 181 6.58 11.40 5.02
N VAL A 182 5.30 11.33 5.32
CA VAL A 182 4.37 12.46 5.31
C VAL A 182 4.17 12.89 6.75
N ALA A 183 4.65 14.10 7.09
CA ALA A 183 4.49 14.62 8.44
C ALA A 183 3.03 14.93 8.75
N ALA A 184 2.66 14.81 10.04
CA ALA A 184 1.33 15.21 10.51
C ALA A 184 1.04 16.66 10.15
N ASP A 185 -0.22 16.95 9.80
CA ASP A 185 -0.68 18.31 9.62
C ASP A 185 -1.02 18.90 11.00
N ASN A 186 -0.09 19.64 11.56
CA ASN A 186 -0.22 20.27 12.88
C ASN A 186 -0.78 21.70 12.79
N ARG A 187 -1.34 22.09 11.64
CA ARG A 187 -1.96 23.42 11.49
C ARG A 187 -3.22 23.49 12.32
N ASP A 188 -3.28 24.47 13.21
CA ASP A 188 -4.51 24.84 13.90
C ASP A 188 -5.53 25.41 12.89
N LEU A 189 -6.82 25.27 13.22
CA LEU A 189 -7.93 25.96 12.51
C LEU A 189 -7.85 27.50 12.65
N ASN A 190 -6.74 28.03 13.10
CA ASN A 190 -6.52 29.47 13.23
C ASN A 190 -6.22 30.05 11.85
N TYR A 191 -7.24 30.67 11.26
CA TYR A 191 -7.19 31.31 9.94
C TYR A 191 -6.10 32.40 9.80
N ASP A 192 -5.64 32.98 10.89
CA ASP A 192 -4.56 33.99 10.89
C ASP A 192 -3.21 33.43 10.38
N LYS A 193 -3.02 32.12 10.42
CA LYS A 193 -1.81 31.47 9.89
C LYS A 193 -1.84 31.19 8.38
N TYR A 194 -2.95 31.42 7.70
CA TYR A 194 -3.03 31.28 6.23
C TYR A 194 -2.27 32.38 5.46
N PHE A 195 -1.83 33.42 6.16
CA PHE A 195 -0.99 34.49 5.59
C PHE A 195 0.52 34.27 5.75
N VAL A 196 0.94 33.17 6.34
CA VAL A 196 2.36 32.80 6.41
C VAL A 196 2.76 32.22 5.06
N GLU A 197 3.77 32.81 4.43
CA GLU A 197 4.31 32.45 3.13
C GLU A 197 4.45 30.94 2.96
N GLY A 198 3.65 30.36 2.06
CA GLY A 198 3.82 28.97 1.61
C GLY A 198 5.15 28.89 0.87
N LYS A 199 5.98 27.93 1.20
CA LYS A 199 7.13 27.60 0.35
C LYS A 199 6.59 27.18 -1.02
N VAL A 200 6.93 27.98 -2.03
CA VAL A 200 6.71 27.59 -3.44
C VAL A 200 7.77 26.54 -3.80
N GLU A 201 7.60 25.34 -3.31
CA GLU A 201 8.38 24.20 -3.78
C GLU A 201 7.62 23.54 -4.94
N THR A 202 8.04 23.89 -6.15
CA THR A 202 7.49 23.48 -7.45
C THR A 202 7.90 22.07 -7.88
N GLN A 203 8.02 21.07 -7.01
CA GLN A 203 8.59 19.77 -7.41
C GLN A 203 7.74 18.54 -7.24
N ALA A 204 6.46 18.63 -6.90
CA ALA A 204 5.61 17.44 -6.87
C ALA A 204 4.23 17.72 -7.46
N ASP A 205 4.17 17.78 -8.79
CA ASP A 205 2.90 18.01 -9.49
C ASP A 205 2.01 16.76 -9.57
N GLU A 206 2.51 15.58 -9.20
CA GLU A 206 1.81 14.32 -9.35
C GLU A 206 1.77 13.48 -8.06
N SER A 207 0.67 12.77 -7.86
CA SER A 207 0.55 11.72 -6.83
C SER A 207 1.51 10.57 -7.10
N TYR A 208 1.90 9.82 -6.06
CA TYR A 208 2.70 8.59 -6.22
C TYR A 208 1.77 7.40 -6.45
N THR A 209 1.86 6.82 -7.65
CA THR A 209 0.92 5.80 -8.16
C THR A 209 1.66 4.60 -8.73
N SER A 210 0.95 3.49 -8.90
CA SER A 210 1.46 2.32 -9.61
C SER A 210 1.70 2.56 -11.12
N HIS A 211 1.25 3.70 -11.67
CA HIS A 211 1.51 4.09 -13.06
C HIS A 211 2.82 4.85 -13.24
N ASN A 212 3.26 5.60 -12.22
CA ASN A 212 4.43 6.47 -12.30
C ASN A 212 5.59 6.06 -11.38
N THR A 213 5.59 4.82 -10.92
CA THR A 213 6.74 4.17 -10.29
C THR A 213 7.50 3.32 -11.31
N HIS A 214 8.59 2.68 -10.89
CA HIS A 214 9.32 1.74 -11.74
C HIS A 214 8.41 0.54 -12.09
N LEU A 215 8.15 0.37 -13.40
CA LEU A 215 7.39 -0.76 -13.92
C LEU A 215 8.32 -1.91 -14.27
N LEU A 216 8.07 -3.06 -13.66
CA LEU A 216 8.76 -4.30 -13.98
C LEU A 216 8.24 -4.86 -15.31
N ASP A 217 9.14 -5.30 -16.16
CA ASP A 217 8.83 -6.16 -17.30
C ASP A 217 8.55 -7.61 -16.86
N VAL A 218 8.20 -8.47 -17.80
CA VAL A 218 7.87 -9.87 -17.52
C VAL A 218 8.99 -10.59 -16.80
N ASP A 219 10.25 -10.38 -17.20
CA ASP A 219 11.40 -11.03 -16.59
C ASP A 219 11.65 -10.52 -15.15
N GLY A 220 11.55 -9.22 -14.94
CA GLY A 220 11.61 -8.61 -13.60
C GLY A 220 10.53 -9.13 -12.65
N ILE A 221 9.30 -9.30 -13.17
CA ILE A 221 8.19 -9.90 -12.41
C ILE A 221 8.52 -11.35 -12.04
N ILE A 222 8.99 -12.17 -13.00
CA ILE A 222 9.39 -13.57 -12.78
C ILE A 222 10.45 -13.64 -11.68
N GLN A 223 11.49 -12.81 -11.76
CA GLN A 223 12.54 -12.78 -10.75
C GLN A 223 11.97 -12.46 -9.37
N LYS A 224 11.13 -11.42 -9.30
CA LYS A 224 10.50 -11.02 -8.04
C LYS A 224 9.54 -12.09 -7.50
N LEU A 225 8.75 -12.75 -8.34
CA LEU A 225 7.87 -13.85 -7.94
C LEU A 225 8.64 -15.04 -7.37
N LYS A 226 9.75 -15.45 -7.99
CA LYS A 226 10.59 -16.57 -7.55
C LYS A 226 11.18 -16.39 -6.15
N THR A 227 11.25 -15.18 -5.63
CA THR A 227 11.73 -14.93 -4.26
C THR A 227 10.63 -15.11 -3.20
N THR A 228 9.36 -15.33 -3.58
CA THR A 228 8.27 -15.58 -2.64
C THR A 228 8.16 -17.06 -2.27
N ASP A 229 7.96 -17.37 -0.99
CA ASP A 229 7.81 -18.75 -0.50
C ASP A 229 6.69 -19.50 -1.21
N TYR A 230 5.57 -18.82 -1.45
CA TYR A 230 4.42 -19.39 -2.16
C TYR A 230 4.79 -19.91 -3.55
N ILE A 231 5.49 -19.12 -4.35
CA ILE A 231 5.88 -19.52 -5.70
C ILE A 231 6.93 -20.63 -5.67
N GLN A 232 7.88 -20.57 -4.74
CA GLN A 232 8.89 -21.63 -4.57
C GLN A 232 8.23 -22.96 -4.19
N GLU A 233 7.22 -22.92 -3.33
CA GLU A 233 6.46 -24.12 -2.96
C GLU A 233 5.69 -24.69 -4.16
N GLU A 234 5.00 -23.84 -4.92
CA GLU A 234 4.24 -24.28 -6.10
C GLU A 234 5.14 -24.83 -7.20
N LEU A 235 6.32 -24.26 -7.42
CA LEU A 235 7.29 -24.80 -8.40
C LEU A 235 7.84 -26.16 -7.96
N ARG A 236 8.13 -26.37 -6.67
CA ARG A 236 8.54 -27.69 -6.15
C ARG A 236 7.47 -28.77 -6.35
N LYS A 237 6.20 -28.43 -6.11
CA LYS A 237 5.10 -29.39 -6.35
C LYS A 237 5.03 -29.85 -7.80
N MET A 238 5.30 -28.95 -8.76
CA MET A 238 5.34 -29.30 -10.20
C MET A 238 6.52 -30.18 -10.60
N GLU A 239 7.65 -30.11 -9.88
CA GLU A 239 8.80 -30.97 -10.13
C GLU A 239 8.61 -32.39 -9.57
N GLU A 240 7.69 -32.55 -8.61
CA GLU A 240 7.38 -33.85 -7.97
C GLU A 240 6.24 -34.62 -8.69
N GLU A 241 5.48 -33.97 -9.59
CA GLU A 241 4.41 -34.56 -10.42
C GLU A 241 4.97 -35.10 -11.75
#